data_0caa1626ca25629f7c071d2781d44d16
#
_entry.id   0caa1626ca25629f7c071d2781d44d16
#
_cell.length_a   1.000
_cell.length_b   1.000
_cell.length_c   1.000
_cell.angle_alpha   90.00
_cell.angle_beta   90.00
_cell.angle_gamma   90.00
#
_symmetry.space_group_name_H-M   'P 1'
#
loop_
_entity.id
_entity.type
_entity.pdbx_description
1 polymer ?
#
loop_
_entity_poly.entity_id
_entity_poly.type
_entity_poly.pdbx_seq_one_letter_code
_entity_poly.pdbx_strand_id
1 'polypeptide(L)'
;MLDRGASGREIVLQAGDYEARIVTVGAGLAGLRYRGHDLVVPHGVGECPPGYIGKVLMPWPNRIAGGFYSWEGTSYDLPVDEPTFGTSLHGFVAFQEWEIAEADSSSVLLHT
;
A
#
# COMPACT_ATOMS: atom_id res chain seq x y z
N MET A 1 19.79 -9.68 -12.78
CA MET A 1 18.59 -10.22 -12.10
C MET A 1 18.24 -9.34 -10.93
N LEU A 2 17.02 -8.93 -10.83
CA LEU A 2 16.54 -8.11 -9.71
C LEU A 2 15.87 -9.02 -8.69
N ASP A 3 16.32 -8.92 -7.43
CA ASP A 3 15.70 -9.63 -6.31
C ASP A 3 14.44 -8.91 -5.84
N ARG A 4 13.50 -8.74 -6.77
CA ARG A 4 12.25 -8.06 -6.46
C ARG A 4 11.11 -8.63 -7.29
N GLY A 5 9.97 -8.74 -6.66
CA GLY A 5 8.74 -9.17 -7.31
C GLY A 5 7.86 -8.01 -7.74
N ALA A 6 6.65 -8.32 -8.18
CA ALA A 6 5.66 -7.32 -8.59
C ALA A 6 5.26 -6.36 -7.45
N SER A 7 5.39 -6.78 -6.20
CA SER A 7 5.17 -5.96 -5.01
C SER A 7 6.45 -5.33 -4.43
N GLY A 8 7.54 -5.36 -5.19
CA GLY A 8 8.83 -4.78 -4.79
C GLY A 8 9.66 -5.73 -3.96
N ARG A 9 10.16 -5.24 -2.83
CA ARG A 9 10.94 -6.03 -1.87
C ARG A 9 10.12 -6.34 -0.64
N GLU A 10 10.44 -7.47 -0.01
CA GLU A 10 9.77 -7.94 1.20
C GLU A 10 10.62 -7.73 2.43
N ILE A 11 9.98 -7.24 3.50
CA ILE A 11 10.57 -7.13 4.82
C ILE A 11 9.74 -8.01 5.76
N VAL A 12 10.39 -8.90 6.49
CA VAL A 12 9.73 -9.74 7.49
C VAL A 12 10.00 -9.17 8.88
N LEU A 13 8.93 -8.92 9.62
CA LEU A 13 8.98 -8.42 10.99
C LEU A 13 8.47 -9.50 11.94
N GLN A 14 9.09 -9.56 13.12
CA GLN A 14 8.65 -10.47 14.17
C GLN A 14 8.63 -9.75 15.51
N ALA A 15 7.57 -9.97 16.27
CA ALA A 15 7.42 -9.46 17.63
C ALA A 15 6.56 -10.44 18.44
N GLY A 16 7.17 -11.12 19.41
CA GLY A 16 6.49 -12.17 20.17
C GLY A 16 5.97 -13.26 19.25
N ASP A 17 4.67 -13.54 19.33
CA ASP A 17 4.00 -14.56 18.52
C ASP A 17 3.49 -14.01 17.17
N TYR A 18 3.77 -12.74 16.85
CA TYR A 18 3.37 -12.10 15.61
C TYR A 18 4.46 -12.13 14.56
N GLU A 19 4.08 -12.39 13.33
CA GLU A 19 4.92 -12.22 12.15
C GLU A 19 4.18 -11.33 11.15
N ALA A 20 4.85 -10.31 10.64
CA ALA A 20 4.32 -9.46 9.57
C ALA A 20 5.24 -9.51 8.36
N ARG A 21 4.67 -9.45 7.17
CA ARG A 21 5.39 -9.29 5.92
C ARG A 21 4.95 -7.98 5.28
N ILE A 22 5.91 -7.11 5.04
CA ILE A 22 5.70 -5.80 4.43
C ILE A 22 6.35 -5.83 3.04
N VAL A 23 5.68 -5.25 2.06
CA VAL A 23 6.22 -5.09 0.71
C VAL A 23 6.37 -3.62 0.38
N THR A 24 7.39 -3.28 -0.41
CA THR A 24 7.72 -1.87 -0.66
C THR A 24 6.77 -1.19 -1.62
N VAL A 25 6.13 -1.91 -2.55
CA VAL A 25 5.13 -1.31 -3.43
C VAL A 25 3.85 -1.03 -2.63
N GLY A 26 3.52 0.25 -2.49
CA GLY A 26 2.36 0.71 -1.75
C GLY A 26 2.50 0.60 -0.24
N ALA A 27 3.73 0.45 0.29
CA ALA A 27 3.99 0.19 1.71
C ALA A 27 3.03 -0.88 2.24
N GLY A 28 2.92 -1.99 1.51
CA GLY A 28 1.83 -2.94 1.64
C GLY A 28 2.01 -3.92 2.80
N LEU A 29 0.93 -4.18 3.52
CA LEU A 29 0.87 -5.28 4.47
C LEU A 29 0.52 -6.55 3.70
N ALA A 30 1.53 -7.36 3.38
CA ALA A 30 1.38 -8.57 2.57
C ALA A 30 1.02 -9.81 3.39
N GLY A 31 1.19 -9.74 4.70
CA GLY A 31 0.83 -10.81 5.61
C GLY A 31 0.94 -10.37 7.04
N LEU A 32 0.08 -10.91 7.88
CA LEU A 32 0.14 -10.75 9.34
C LEU A 32 -0.38 -12.03 9.96
N ARG A 33 0.45 -12.65 10.78
CA ARG A 33 0.14 -13.92 11.43
C ARG A 33 0.32 -13.83 12.94
N TYR A 34 -0.54 -14.51 13.64
CA TYR A 34 -0.43 -14.75 15.08
C TYR A 34 -0.43 -16.24 15.32
N ARG A 35 0.66 -16.75 15.90
CA ARG A 35 0.85 -18.20 16.15
C ARG A 35 0.55 -19.06 14.93
N GLY A 36 1.00 -18.60 13.73
CA GLY A 36 0.81 -19.31 12.48
C GLY A 36 -0.56 -19.14 11.83
N HIS A 37 -1.48 -18.36 12.42
CA HIS A 37 -2.79 -18.07 11.86
C HIS A 37 -2.81 -16.73 11.15
N ASP A 38 -3.30 -16.72 9.91
CA ASP A 38 -3.43 -15.48 9.13
C ASP A 38 -4.51 -14.56 9.73
N LEU A 39 -4.13 -13.31 9.99
CA LEU A 39 -5.05 -12.26 10.44
C LEU A 39 -5.50 -11.36 9.30
N VAL A 40 -4.81 -11.37 8.19
CA VAL A 40 -5.15 -10.67 6.95
C VAL A 40 -5.02 -11.63 5.79
N VAL A 41 -5.64 -11.30 4.66
CA VAL A 41 -5.49 -12.09 3.43
C VAL A 41 -4.06 -11.91 2.91
N PRO A 42 -3.23 -12.95 2.89
CA PRO A 42 -1.83 -12.82 2.49
C PRO A 42 -1.67 -12.83 0.97
N HIS A 43 -0.56 -12.24 0.51
CA HIS A 43 -0.09 -12.43 -0.86
C HIS A 43 1.45 -12.50 -0.88
N GLY A 44 2.01 -13.06 -1.95
CA GLY A 44 3.45 -13.13 -2.13
C GLY A 44 4.03 -11.84 -2.68
N VAL A 45 5.34 -11.65 -2.51
CA VAL A 45 6.07 -10.50 -3.05
C VAL A 45 6.06 -10.49 -4.58
N GLY A 46 5.93 -11.65 -5.21
CA GLY A 46 5.83 -11.81 -6.67
C GLY A 46 4.44 -11.50 -7.23
N GLU A 47 3.47 -11.23 -6.37
CA GLU A 47 2.09 -10.98 -6.78
C GLU A 47 1.75 -9.49 -6.70
N CYS A 48 0.90 -9.05 -7.63
CA CYS A 48 0.19 -7.77 -7.51
C CYS A 48 -1.22 -8.11 -6.98
N PRO A 49 -1.50 -7.89 -5.69
CA PRO A 49 -2.76 -8.32 -5.13
C PRO A 49 -3.93 -7.54 -5.71
N PRO A 50 -5.11 -8.18 -5.88
CA PRO A 50 -6.29 -7.48 -6.36
C PRO A 50 -6.86 -6.54 -5.30
N GLY A 51 -7.63 -5.55 -5.74
CA GLY A 51 -8.45 -4.74 -4.83
C GLY A 51 -7.67 -3.88 -3.84
N TYR A 52 -6.45 -3.51 -4.14
CA TYR A 52 -5.61 -2.68 -3.25
C TYR A 52 -5.34 -3.32 -1.87
N ILE A 53 -5.42 -4.66 -1.77
CA ILE A 53 -5.23 -5.36 -0.50
C ILE A 53 -3.93 -4.96 0.18
N GLY A 54 -4.02 -4.49 1.43
CA GLY A 54 -2.89 -4.15 2.29
C GLY A 54 -2.16 -2.86 1.94
N LYS A 55 -2.54 -2.15 0.88
CA LYS A 55 -1.83 -0.95 0.40
C LYS A 55 -2.21 0.30 1.19
N VAL A 56 -1.25 1.22 1.31
CA VAL A 56 -1.51 2.54 1.87
C VAL A 56 -2.21 3.40 0.82
N LEU A 57 -3.30 4.04 1.23
CA LEU A 57 -4.15 4.86 0.36
C LEU A 57 -4.00 6.32 0.78
N MET A 58 -3.13 7.05 0.11
CA MET A 58 -2.85 8.47 0.39
C MET A 58 -2.78 9.29 -0.89
N PRO A 59 -3.17 10.60 -0.83
CA PRO A 59 -3.67 11.33 0.34
C PRO A 59 -5.15 11.13 0.65
N TRP A 60 -5.87 10.29 -0.08
CA TRP A 60 -7.27 9.94 0.26
C TRP A 60 -7.53 8.46 -0.01
N PRO A 61 -8.42 7.83 0.80
CA PRO A 61 -8.99 6.54 0.46
C PRO A 61 -10.27 6.74 -0.34
N ASN A 62 -10.67 5.68 -1.10
CA ASN A 62 -11.91 5.64 -1.85
C ASN A 62 -11.97 6.68 -2.98
N ARG A 63 -13.15 7.13 -3.37
CA ARG A 63 -13.41 7.86 -4.61
C ARG A 63 -13.71 9.34 -4.38
N ILE A 64 -13.11 10.18 -5.24
CA ILE A 64 -13.49 11.59 -5.37
C ILE A 64 -14.24 11.74 -6.69
N ALA A 65 -15.51 12.08 -6.60
CA ALA A 65 -16.40 12.21 -7.74
C ALA A 65 -15.90 13.31 -8.69
N GLY A 66 -15.81 12.98 -9.98
CA GLY A 66 -15.33 13.89 -11.00
C GLY A 66 -13.84 14.27 -10.89
N GLY A 67 -13.12 13.73 -9.92
CA GLY A 67 -11.75 14.15 -9.64
C GLY A 67 -11.64 15.60 -9.18
N PHE A 68 -12.68 16.13 -8.58
CA PHE A 68 -12.76 17.56 -8.22
C PHE A 68 -13.21 17.73 -6.78
N TYR A 69 -12.53 18.62 -6.06
CA TYR A 69 -12.99 19.06 -4.74
C TYR A 69 -12.53 20.49 -4.45
N SER A 70 -13.16 21.12 -3.47
CA SER A 70 -12.78 22.45 -2.99
C SER A 70 -12.46 22.40 -1.50
N TRP A 71 -11.42 23.11 -1.11
CA TRP A 71 -11.00 23.24 0.27
C TRP A 71 -10.56 24.67 0.53
N GLU A 72 -11.12 25.28 1.58
CA GLU A 72 -10.80 26.65 1.99
C GLU A 72 -10.79 27.65 0.83
N GLY A 73 -11.80 27.58 -0.03
CA GLY A 73 -11.97 28.48 -1.17
C GLY A 73 -11.08 28.17 -2.40
N THR A 74 -10.24 27.15 -2.32
CA THR A 74 -9.41 26.71 -3.44
C THR A 74 -9.99 25.43 -4.04
N SER A 75 -10.04 25.37 -5.36
CA SER A 75 -10.48 24.20 -6.12
C SER A 75 -9.28 23.37 -6.57
N TYR A 76 -9.43 22.05 -6.51
CA TYR A 76 -8.40 21.08 -6.88
C TYR A 76 -8.94 20.10 -7.90
N ASP A 77 -8.20 19.93 -8.99
CA ASP A 77 -8.48 18.93 -10.02
C ASP A 77 -7.48 17.78 -9.87
N LEU A 78 -7.99 16.56 -9.87
CA LEU A 78 -7.21 15.33 -9.74
C LEU A 78 -7.37 14.50 -11.02
N PRO A 79 -6.38 13.69 -11.38
CA PRO A 79 -6.54 12.73 -12.46
C PRO A 79 -7.72 11.80 -12.21
N VAL A 80 -8.56 11.61 -13.22
CA VAL A 80 -9.61 10.60 -13.18
C VAL A 80 -8.98 9.28 -13.62
N ASP A 81 -8.56 8.47 -12.65
CA ASP A 81 -7.89 7.20 -12.87
C ASP A 81 -8.84 6.00 -12.85
N GLU A 82 -10.13 6.26 -12.66
CA GLU A 82 -11.20 5.27 -12.73
C GLU A 82 -12.28 5.80 -13.69
N PRO A 83 -12.01 5.80 -15.00
CA PRO A 83 -12.91 6.49 -15.96
C PRO A 83 -14.30 5.88 -16.05
N THR A 84 -14.46 4.58 -15.78
CA THR A 84 -15.77 3.92 -15.76
C THR A 84 -16.75 4.61 -14.80
N PHE A 85 -16.25 5.09 -13.67
CA PHE A 85 -17.06 5.78 -12.67
C PHE A 85 -16.84 7.30 -12.66
N GLY A 86 -15.91 7.81 -13.48
CA GLY A 86 -15.57 9.22 -13.51
C GLY A 86 -14.97 9.72 -12.20
N THR A 87 -14.12 8.93 -11.55
CA THR A 87 -13.61 9.22 -10.22
C THR A 87 -12.09 9.13 -10.14
N SER A 88 -11.53 9.79 -9.11
CA SER A 88 -10.15 9.61 -8.67
C SER A 88 -10.15 8.65 -7.49
N LEU A 89 -9.42 7.53 -7.60
CA LEU A 89 -9.48 6.42 -6.67
C LEU A 89 -8.19 6.29 -5.87
N HIS A 90 -8.32 6.24 -4.54
CA HIS A 90 -7.31 5.77 -3.59
C HIS A 90 -5.97 6.51 -3.62
N GLY A 91 -5.96 7.80 -3.93
CA GLY A 91 -4.73 8.60 -3.86
C GLY A 91 -3.68 8.25 -4.91
N PHE A 92 -2.40 8.45 -4.57
CA PHE A 92 -1.32 8.38 -5.56
C PHE A 92 -0.23 7.35 -5.24
N VAL A 93 -0.22 6.74 -4.07
CA VAL A 93 0.96 6.02 -3.56
C VAL A 93 0.81 4.51 -3.51
N ALA A 94 -0.37 3.97 -3.83
CA ALA A 94 -0.66 2.54 -3.71
C ALA A 94 0.20 1.66 -4.62
N PHE A 95 0.64 2.19 -5.76
CA PHE A 95 1.47 1.46 -6.72
C PHE A 95 2.89 2.03 -6.86
N GLN A 96 3.26 2.98 -6.02
CA GLN A 96 4.63 3.46 -5.95
C GLN A 96 5.47 2.53 -5.09
N GLU A 97 6.73 2.36 -5.44
CA GLU A 97 7.68 1.70 -4.57
C GLU A 97 8.19 2.71 -3.54
N TRP A 98 7.96 2.41 -2.28
CA TRP A 98 8.43 3.20 -1.16
C TRP A 98 9.86 2.80 -0.81
N GLU A 99 10.63 3.76 -0.33
CA GLU A 99 11.99 3.52 0.14
C GLU A 99 11.99 3.05 1.59
N ILE A 100 12.88 2.10 1.89
CA ILE A 100 13.12 1.65 3.26
C ILE A 100 14.09 2.66 3.91
N ALA A 101 13.58 3.46 4.83
CA ALA A 101 14.41 4.42 5.56
C ALA A 101 15.14 3.75 6.73
N GLU A 102 14.43 2.92 7.48
CA GLU A 102 14.96 2.17 8.61
C GLU A 102 14.25 0.84 8.72
N ALA A 103 14.97 -0.20 9.14
CA ALA A 103 14.39 -1.50 9.40
C ALA A 103 15.17 -2.22 10.50
N ASP A 104 14.43 -2.88 11.39
CA ASP A 104 15.00 -3.81 12.36
C ASP A 104 14.14 -5.09 12.42
N SER A 105 14.33 -5.94 13.42
CA SER A 105 13.63 -7.22 13.49
C SER A 105 12.12 -7.10 13.72
N SER A 106 11.64 -5.96 14.22
CA SER A 106 10.24 -5.78 14.62
C SER A 106 9.60 -4.50 14.08
N SER A 107 10.33 -3.67 13.36
CA SER A 107 9.81 -2.44 12.81
C SER A 107 10.44 -2.08 11.47
N VAL A 108 9.71 -1.33 10.65
CA VAL A 108 10.20 -0.76 9.41
C VAL A 108 9.62 0.63 9.23
N LEU A 109 10.44 1.55 8.79
CA LEU A 109 10.03 2.89 8.38
C LEU A 109 10.16 2.99 6.86
N LEU A 110 9.06 3.24 6.19
CA LEU A 110 9.00 3.44 4.75
C LEU A 110 8.59 4.87 4.45
N HIS A 111 9.15 5.43 3.39
CA HIS A 111 8.75 6.75 2.90
C HIS A 111 8.68 6.80 1.37
N THR A 112 7.95 7.77 0.86
CA THR A 112 7.80 8.02 -0.56
C THR A 112 7.88 9.50 -0.86
#